data_71b32caea16e9fd183a1ea596463d8d4
#
_entry.id   71b32caea16e9fd183a1ea596463d8d4
#
_cell.length_a   1.000
_cell.length_b   1.000
_cell.length_c   1.000
_cell.angle_alpha   90.00
_cell.angle_beta   90.00
_cell.angle_gamma   90.00
#
_symmetry.space_group_name_H-M   'P 1'
#
loop_
_entity.id
_entity.type
_entity.pdbx_description
1 polymer ?
#
loop_
_entity_poly.entity_id
_entity_poly.type
_entity_poly.pdbx_seq_one_letter_code
_entity_poly.pdbx_strand_id
1 'polypeptide(L)'
;MNLINYHFMRRTYFLLLLSCLWLVAGCDLIDYHPYDVRIEGETDVNAHHIAEIEAACRDKETIRFITMGDSQRWYDETEDFVNHVNQRDDIDFVIHGGDMSDFGLTDEFLWQRDIMNGLRVPYVALIGNHDCLGTGEDTYRAVFGNPNFSFIAGRVKFVCLNTNAIEYDYSTPVPDFEFIENEQTARADEFDKTVVCMHIRPGCDEFNNNVDRVFQHYVTSYPGLQFCTAAHEHRLFEEDLFGDGVMYYMSDCMKHRSYYIFTITPDGYEKEIVHF
;
A
#
# COMPACT_ATOMS: atom_id res chain seq x y z
N MET A 1 49.57 -10.66 54.88
CA MET A 1 48.51 -10.90 53.87
C MET A 1 48.85 -12.25 53.22
N ASN A 2 48.02 -13.30 53.49
CA ASN A 2 48.32 -14.65 53.05
C ASN A 2 48.29 -14.80 51.53
N LEU A 3 49.27 -15.49 50.94
CA LEU A 3 49.36 -15.80 49.51
C LEU A 3 48.04 -16.34 48.94
N ILE A 4 47.26 -17.05 49.73
CA ILE A 4 45.94 -17.61 49.35
C ILE A 4 44.93 -16.45 49.07
N ASN A 5 44.89 -15.41 49.87
CA ASN A 5 44.00 -14.25 49.66
C ASN A 5 44.41 -13.43 48.44
N TYR A 6 45.72 -13.37 48.13
CA TYR A 6 46.18 -12.66 46.94
C TYR A 6 45.78 -13.38 45.64
N HIS A 7 45.87 -14.71 45.59
CA HIS A 7 45.46 -15.51 44.45
C HIS A 7 43.93 -15.49 44.27
N PHE A 8 43.17 -15.49 45.38
CA PHE A 8 41.69 -15.41 45.33
C PHE A 8 41.27 -14.05 44.81
N MET A 9 41.80 -12.93 45.31
CA MET A 9 41.49 -11.60 44.83
C MET A 9 41.84 -11.44 43.34
N ARG A 10 42.98 -11.94 42.90
CA ARG A 10 43.42 -11.86 41.51
C ARG A 10 42.49 -12.63 40.57
N ARG A 11 41.99 -13.78 40.99
CA ARG A 11 40.94 -14.52 40.24
C ARG A 11 39.60 -13.78 40.18
N THR A 12 39.19 -13.17 41.28
CA THR A 12 37.95 -12.40 41.33
C THR A 12 38.01 -11.16 40.44
N TYR A 13 39.13 -10.40 40.47
CA TYR A 13 39.32 -9.28 39.56
C TYR A 13 39.38 -9.72 38.08
N PHE A 14 40.03 -10.84 37.80
CA PHE A 14 40.09 -11.37 36.44
C PHE A 14 38.70 -11.79 35.92
N LEU A 15 37.88 -12.43 36.75
CA LEU A 15 36.50 -12.79 36.41
C LEU A 15 35.58 -11.58 36.27
N LEU A 16 35.77 -10.54 37.12
CA LEU A 16 35.06 -9.27 36.97
C LEU A 16 35.47 -8.52 35.68
N LEU A 17 36.75 -8.51 35.36
CA LEU A 17 37.24 -7.92 34.11
C LEU A 17 36.70 -8.66 32.88
N LEU A 18 36.65 -10.00 32.93
CA LEU A 18 36.05 -10.80 31.87
C LEU A 18 34.55 -10.53 31.72
N SER A 19 33.80 -10.42 32.84
CA SER A 19 32.37 -10.12 32.80
C SER A 19 32.10 -8.71 32.28
N CYS A 20 32.94 -7.72 32.61
CA CYS A 20 32.84 -6.37 32.05
C CYS A 20 33.17 -6.35 30.55
N LEU A 21 34.16 -7.14 30.09
CA LEU A 21 34.45 -7.30 28.66
C LEU A 21 33.26 -7.91 27.88
N TRP A 22 32.57 -8.88 28.48
CA TRP A 22 31.36 -9.46 27.89
C TRP A 22 30.17 -8.45 27.82
N LEU A 23 30.05 -7.56 28.83
CA LEU A 23 29.04 -6.53 28.86
C LEU A 23 29.32 -5.44 27.81
N VAL A 24 30.60 -5.14 27.52
CA VAL A 24 30.98 -4.14 26.51
C VAL A 24 30.89 -4.71 25.09
N ALA A 25 31.17 -6.01 24.91
CA ALA A 25 31.00 -6.70 23.63
C ALA A 25 29.50 -6.91 23.25
N GLY A 26 28.59 -6.76 24.21
CA GLY A 26 27.15 -6.91 23.99
C GLY A 26 26.48 -5.69 23.36
N CYS A 27 27.17 -4.55 23.24
CA CYS A 27 26.56 -3.34 22.64
C CYS A 27 26.41 -3.43 21.12
N ASP A 28 27.17 -4.30 20.44
CA ASP A 28 27.04 -4.52 18.98
C ASP A 28 26.12 -5.70 18.64
N LEU A 29 25.51 -6.37 19.65
CA LEU A 29 24.64 -7.53 19.44
C LEU A 29 23.19 -7.15 19.12
N ILE A 30 22.81 -5.88 19.23
CA ILE A 30 21.50 -5.36 18.89
C ILE A 30 21.70 -4.19 17.93
N ASP A 31 22.00 -4.51 16.68
CA ASP A 31 22.03 -3.58 15.57
C ASP A 31 20.64 -3.55 14.92
N TYR A 32 19.61 -3.32 15.73
CA TYR A 32 18.22 -3.19 15.29
C TYR A 32 17.70 -1.81 15.68
N HIS A 33 17.29 -1.07 14.68
CA HIS A 33 16.51 0.14 14.85
C HIS A 33 15.15 -0.02 14.14
N PRO A 34 14.01 0.28 14.77
CA PRO A 34 12.68 0.10 14.16
C PRO A 34 12.50 0.82 12.82
N TYR A 35 13.24 1.91 12.62
CA TYR A 35 13.27 2.68 11.37
C TYR A 35 14.48 2.35 10.46
N ASP A 36 15.06 1.17 10.60
CA ASP A 36 16.14 0.72 9.71
C ASP A 36 15.53 0.11 8.45
N VAL A 37 15.76 0.76 7.31
CA VAL A 37 15.25 0.29 6.01
C VAL A 37 16.15 -0.85 5.50
N ARG A 38 16.05 -2.01 6.13
CA ARG A 38 16.66 -3.27 5.68
C ARG A 38 15.58 -4.15 5.11
N ILE A 39 15.50 -4.21 3.80
CA ILE A 39 14.49 -5.01 3.11
C ILE A 39 15.03 -6.42 2.90
N GLU A 40 14.33 -7.40 3.49
CA GLU A 40 14.52 -8.81 3.22
C GLU A 40 13.37 -9.33 2.34
N GLY A 41 13.69 -10.23 1.41
CA GLY A 41 12.71 -10.82 0.51
C GLY A 41 12.46 -9.99 -0.74
N GLU A 42 11.23 -10.02 -1.24
CA GLU A 42 10.84 -9.40 -2.50
C GLU A 42 10.81 -7.86 -2.40
N THR A 43 11.26 -7.22 -3.47
CA THR A 43 11.23 -5.78 -3.71
C THR A 43 10.57 -5.48 -5.05
N ASP A 44 10.25 -4.22 -5.32
CA ASP A 44 9.57 -3.79 -6.56
C ASP A 44 8.27 -4.58 -6.84
N VAL A 45 7.54 -4.95 -5.77
CA VAL A 45 6.36 -5.81 -5.82
C VAL A 45 5.33 -5.30 -6.83
N ASN A 46 5.03 -3.99 -6.82
CA ASN A 46 4.07 -3.44 -7.78
C ASN A 46 4.53 -3.64 -9.23
N ALA A 47 5.82 -3.43 -9.54
CA ALA A 47 6.32 -3.58 -10.90
C ALA A 47 6.22 -5.03 -11.39
N HIS A 48 6.53 -6.00 -10.54
CA HIS A 48 6.42 -7.43 -10.86
C HIS A 48 4.96 -7.81 -11.11
N HIS A 49 4.07 -7.48 -10.19
CA HIS A 49 2.65 -7.83 -10.31
C HIS A 49 1.95 -7.07 -11.43
N ILE A 50 2.31 -5.81 -11.70
CA ILE A 50 1.80 -5.08 -12.87
C ILE A 50 2.13 -5.82 -14.16
N ALA A 51 3.36 -6.31 -14.31
CA ALA A 51 3.74 -7.08 -15.50
C ALA A 51 2.90 -8.38 -15.64
N GLU A 52 2.59 -9.04 -14.53
CA GLU A 52 1.72 -10.22 -14.51
C GLU A 52 0.27 -9.86 -14.84
N ILE A 53 -0.29 -8.80 -14.25
CA ILE A 53 -1.66 -8.30 -14.51
C ILE A 53 -1.80 -7.95 -16.00
N GLU A 54 -0.89 -7.14 -16.54
CA GLU A 54 -0.93 -6.71 -17.94
C GLU A 54 -0.83 -7.90 -18.91
N ALA A 55 0.01 -8.89 -18.58
CA ALA A 55 0.13 -10.10 -19.40
C ALA A 55 -1.12 -10.98 -19.34
N ALA A 56 -1.66 -11.21 -18.14
CA ALA A 56 -2.82 -12.08 -17.93
C ALA A 56 -4.12 -11.45 -18.46
N CYS A 57 -4.23 -10.12 -18.41
CA CYS A 57 -5.46 -9.41 -18.81
C CYS A 57 -5.43 -8.89 -20.25
N ARG A 58 -4.33 -9.00 -20.99
CA ARG A 58 -4.13 -8.37 -22.31
C ARG A 58 -5.31 -8.50 -23.28
N ASP A 59 -5.88 -9.69 -23.37
CA ASP A 59 -6.94 -10.01 -24.33
C ASP A 59 -8.33 -10.14 -23.68
N LYS A 60 -8.46 -9.70 -22.40
CA LYS A 60 -9.72 -9.75 -21.68
C LYS A 60 -10.59 -8.54 -22.00
N GLU A 61 -11.85 -8.77 -22.31
CA GLU A 61 -12.89 -7.75 -22.46
C GLU A 61 -13.55 -7.37 -21.14
N THR A 62 -13.49 -8.28 -20.16
CA THR A 62 -14.04 -8.09 -18.82
C THR A 62 -12.92 -8.19 -17.80
N ILE A 63 -12.81 -7.21 -16.94
CA ILE A 63 -11.82 -7.14 -15.85
C ILE A 63 -12.57 -7.21 -14.53
N ARG A 64 -12.19 -8.16 -13.68
CA ARG A 64 -12.80 -8.35 -12.37
C ARG A 64 -11.73 -8.28 -11.28
N PHE A 65 -11.80 -7.27 -10.43
CA PHE A 65 -10.77 -7.01 -9.43
C PHE A 65 -11.36 -6.64 -8.07
N ILE A 66 -10.55 -6.78 -7.04
CA ILE A 66 -10.90 -6.45 -5.67
C ILE A 66 -10.21 -5.14 -5.27
N THR A 67 -10.92 -4.30 -4.48
CA THR A 67 -10.31 -3.23 -3.70
C THR A 67 -10.52 -3.48 -2.21
N MET A 68 -9.45 -3.36 -1.45
CA MET A 68 -9.41 -3.43 0.01
C MET A 68 -8.35 -2.45 0.51
N GLY A 69 -8.24 -2.18 1.79
CA GLY A 69 -7.21 -1.29 2.34
C GLY A 69 -7.20 -1.31 3.86
N ASP A 70 -6.40 -0.41 4.45
CA ASP A 70 -6.35 -0.21 5.90
C ASP A 70 -6.16 -1.54 6.65
N SER A 71 -5.10 -2.27 6.26
CA SER A 71 -4.79 -3.60 6.81
C SER A 71 -3.83 -3.52 8.01
N GLN A 72 -3.30 -2.34 8.33
CA GLN A 72 -2.41 -2.12 9.46
C GLN A 72 -2.97 -2.76 10.74
N ARG A 73 -2.10 -3.42 11.54
CA ARG A 73 -2.40 -4.16 12.79
C ARG A 73 -3.42 -5.32 12.69
N TRP A 74 -4.15 -5.47 11.58
CA TRP A 74 -5.12 -6.56 11.38
C TRP A 74 -4.54 -7.67 10.49
N TYR A 75 -3.43 -8.26 10.95
CA TYR A 75 -2.71 -9.30 10.20
C TYR A 75 -3.54 -10.58 10.05
N ASP A 76 -4.19 -11.03 11.13
CA ASP A 76 -5.05 -12.22 11.12
C ASP A 76 -6.24 -12.05 10.15
N GLU A 77 -6.85 -10.88 10.15
CA GLU A 77 -7.96 -10.55 9.25
C GLU A 77 -7.48 -10.47 7.80
N THR A 78 -6.25 -10.01 7.58
CA THR A 78 -5.65 -9.98 6.23
C THR A 78 -5.30 -11.39 5.76
N GLU A 79 -4.82 -12.28 6.64
CA GLU A 79 -4.66 -13.71 6.32
C GLU A 79 -6.00 -14.38 5.98
N ASP A 80 -7.07 -14.07 6.74
CA ASP A 80 -8.43 -14.54 6.45
C ASP A 80 -8.90 -14.04 5.09
N PHE A 81 -8.62 -12.77 4.72
CA PHE A 81 -8.90 -12.21 3.40
C PHE A 81 -8.18 -13.00 2.30
N VAL A 82 -6.88 -13.23 2.43
CA VAL A 82 -6.08 -13.99 1.46
C VAL A 82 -6.65 -15.40 1.30
N ASN A 83 -6.96 -16.08 2.40
CA ASN A 83 -7.54 -17.41 2.38
C ASN A 83 -8.92 -17.42 1.73
N HIS A 84 -9.75 -16.38 1.95
CA HIS A 84 -11.07 -16.25 1.34
C HIS A 84 -10.98 -16.00 -0.17
N VAL A 85 -10.13 -15.07 -0.60
CA VAL A 85 -9.91 -14.74 -2.02
C VAL A 85 -9.35 -15.95 -2.77
N ASN A 86 -8.45 -16.71 -2.16
CA ASN A 86 -7.88 -17.92 -2.77
C ASN A 86 -8.88 -19.07 -3.02
N GLN A 87 -10.10 -18.97 -2.49
CA GLN A 87 -11.20 -19.91 -2.84
C GLN A 87 -11.95 -19.51 -4.12
N ARG A 88 -11.63 -18.34 -4.67
CA ARG A 88 -12.23 -17.80 -5.90
C ARG A 88 -11.28 -18.01 -7.08
N ASP A 89 -11.87 -18.23 -8.24
CA ASP A 89 -11.17 -18.40 -9.53
C ASP A 89 -11.59 -17.33 -10.56
N ASP A 90 -12.43 -16.37 -10.12
CA ASP A 90 -13.04 -15.34 -10.94
C ASP A 90 -12.46 -13.94 -10.74
N ILE A 91 -11.35 -13.79 -10.01
CA ILE A 91 -10.67 -12.53 -9.73
C ILE A 91 -9.38 -12.45 -10.56
N ASP A 92 -9.15 -11.31 -11.19
CA ASP A 92 -7.96 -11.04 -11.98
C ASP A 92 -6.79 -10.54 -11.12
N PHE A 93 -7.07 -9.62 -10.19
CA PHE A 93 -6.07 -9.04 -9.28
C PHE A 93 -6.73 -8.32 -8.09
N VAL A 94 -5.88 -7.88 -7.16
CA VAL A 94 -6.29 -7.10 -5.98
C VAL A 94 -5.58 -5.75 -5.98
N ILE A 95 -6.29 -4.69 -5.57
CA ILE A 95 -5.71 -3.37 -5.27
C ILE A 95 -5.81 -3.17 -3.76
N HIS A 96 -4.68 -3.05 -3.10
CA HIS A 96 -4.57 -2.62 -1.70
C HIS A 96 -4.53 -1.10 -1.65
N GLY A 97 -5.51 -0.49 -1.02
CA GLY A 97 -5.74 0.95 -1.00
C GLY A 97 -4.82 1.77 -0.10
N GLY A 98 -3.78 1.17 0.49
CA GLY A 98 -2.84 1.85 1.40
C GLY A 98 -3.09 1.51 2.87
N ASP A 99 -2.26 2.07 3.76
CA ASP A 99 -2.22 1.80 5.19
C ASP A 99 -1.93 0.31 5.48
N MET A 100 -0.78 -0.15 5.00
CA MET A 100 -0.25 -1.48 5.31
C MET A 100 0.50 -1.51 6.64
N SER A 101 1.19 -0.43 6.98
CA SER A 101 1.86 -0.25 8.26
C SER A 101 1.02 0.60 9.22
N ASP A 102 1.25 0.46 10.53
CA ASP A 102 0.60 1.27 11.55
C ASP A 102 1.48 2.48 11.96
N PHE A 103 2.79 2.31 11.89
CA PHE A 103 3.78 3.30 12.33
C PHE A 103 4.90 3.56 11.32
N GLY A 104 4.77 3.08 10.09
CA GLY A 104 5.81 3.18 9.06
C GLY A 104 7.05 2.34 9.35
N LEU A 105 6.93 1.27 10.14
CA LEU A 105 8.04 0.39 10.47
C LEU A 105 8.31 -0.59 9.34
N THR A 106 9.59 -0.84 9.07
CA THR A 106 10.00 -1.79 8.02
C THR A 106 9.36 -3.16 8.20
N ASP A 107 9.36 -3.70 9.42
CA ASP A 107 8.79 -5.02 9.70
C ASP A 107 7.30 -5.10 9.41
N GLU A 108 6.53 -4.01 9.64
CA GLU A 108 5.09 -3.97 9.36
C GLU A 108 4.82 -4.13 7.86
N PHE A 109 5.59 -3.45 7.00
CA PHE A 109 5.50 -3.61 5.55
C PHE A 109 5.87 -5.03 5.11
N LEU A 110 6.93 -5.60 5.69
CA LEU A 110 7.37 -6.93 5.34
C LEU A 110 6.34 -7.99 5.74
N TRP A 111 5.72 -7.87 6.92
CA TRP A 111 4.66 -8.77 7.35
C TRP A 111 3.43 -8.68 6.44
N GLN A 112 2.96 -7.47 6.12
CA GLN A 112 1.82 -7.31 5.21
C GLN A 112 2.14 -7.82 3.80
N ARG A 113 3.32 -7.51 3.27
CA ARG A 113 3.76 -8.05 1.98
C ARG A 113 3.74 -9.58 1.98
N ASP A 114 4.32 -10.19 3.01
CA ASP A 114 4.43 -11.65 3.08
C ASP A 114 3.04 -12.33 3.20
N ILE A 115 2.10 -11.71 3.92
CA ILE A 115 0.71 -12.16 3.96
C ILE A 115 0.06 -12.02 2.57
N MET A 116 0.16 -10.85 1.94
CA MET A 116 -0.44 -10.58 0.63
C MET A 116 0.18 -11.43 -0.49
N ASN A 117 1.46 -11.80 -0.39
CA ASN A 117 2.11 -12.75 -1.29
C ASN A 117 1.53 -14.18 -1.19
N GLY A 118 0.69 -14.45 -0.21
CA GLY A 118 -0.12 -15.67 -0.15
C GLY A 118 -1.29 -15.72 -1.13
N LEU A 119 -1.64 -14.60 -1.78
CA LEU A 119 -2.66 -14.57 -2.84
C LEU A 119 -2.23 -15.40 -4.05
N ARG A 120 -3.19 -16.07 -4.70
CA ARG A 120 -3.00 -16.78 -5.98
C ARG A 120 -3.10 -15.86 -7.20
N VAL A 121 -3.61 -14.67 -7.00
CA VAL A 121 -3.72 -13.62 -8.02
C VAL A 121 -2.77 -12.49 -7.67
N PRO A 122 -2.23 -11.76 -8.65
CA PRO A 122 -1.34 -10.63 -8.37
C PRO A 122 -2.08 -9.51 -7.66
N TYR A 123 -1.33 -8.68 -6.94
CA TYR A 123 -1.86 -7.48 -6.29
C TYR A 123 -0.96 -6.27 -6.52
N VAL A 124 -1.51 -5.09 -6.38
CA VAL A 124 -0.75 -3.84 -6.27
C VAL A 124 -1.15 -3.12 -4.98
N ALA A 125 -0.22 -2.39 -4.40
CA ALA A 125 -0.44 -1.66 -3.16
C ALA A 125 -0.18 -0.16 -3.37
N LEU A 126 -1.12 0.67 -2.92
CA LEU A 126 -0.97 2.12 -2.81
C LEU A 126 -0.29 2.46 -1.48
N ILE A 127 0.22 3.68 -1.38
CA ILE A 127 0.73 4.22 -0.11
C ILE A 127 -0.41 4.92 0.65
N GLY A 128 -0.55 4.63 1.96
CA GLY A 128 -1.43 5.34 2.88
C GLY A 128 -0.69 6.35 3.75
N ASN A 129 -1.41 7.13 4.57
CA ASN A 129 -0.78 8.13 5.44
C ASN A 129 0.02 7.49 6.60
N HIS A 130 -0.45 6.38 7.18
CA HIS A 130 0.34 5.62 8.16
C HIS A 130 1.63 5.06 7.57
N ASP A 131 1.62 4.72 6.27
CA ASP A 131 2.80 4.25 5.54
C ASP A 131 3.86 5.34 5.32
N CYS A 132 3.51 6.62 5.51
CA CYS A 132 4.45 7.74 5.39
C CYS A 132 5.17 8.07 6.72
N LEU A 133 4.76 7.48 7.84
CA LEU A 133 5.34 7.78 9.16
C LEU A 133 6.80 7.31 9.27
N GLY A 134 7.61 8.07 10.01
CA GLY A 134 9.01 7.72 10.26
C GLY A 134 9.85 7.59 8.98
N THR A 135 10.33 6.40 8.67
CA THR A 135 11.01 6.03 7.42
C THR A 135 10.13 5.19 6.49
N GLY A 136 8.83 5.21 6.72
CA GLY A 136 7.88 4.33 6.04
C GLY A 136 7.80 4.60 4.53
N GLU A 137 7.89 5.86 4.07
CA GLU A 137 7.94 6.14 2.63
C GLU A 137 9.16 5.51 1.96
N ASP A 138 10.34 5.59 2.58
CA ASP A 138 11.56 4.95 2.05
C ASP A 138 11.40 3.43 2.00
N THR A 139 10.78 2.85 3.02
CA THR A 139 10.46 1.41 3.06
C THR A 139 9.45 1.03 2.00
N TYR A 140 8.35 1.79 1.88
CA TYR A 140 7.36 1.57 0.83
C TYR A 140 8.00 1.59 -0.56
N ARG A 141 8.82 2.62 -0.84
CA ARG A 141 9.53 2.76 -2.11
C ARG A 141 10.46 1.59 -2.40
N ALA A 142 11.13 1.07 -1.38
CA ALA A 142 12.02 -0.07 -1.52
C ALA A 142 11.25 -1.39 -1.74
N VAL A 143 10.09 -1.58 -1.10
CA VAL A 143 9.29 -2.80 -1.20
C VAL A 143 8.35 -2.77 -2.39
N PHE A 144 7.59 -1.69 -2.57
CA PHE A 144 6.50 -1.59 -3.55
C PHE A 144 6.83 -0.73 -4.78
N GLY A 145 7.77 0.21 -4.66
CA GLY A 145 8.18 1.10 -5.75
C GLY A 145 7.61 2.51 -5.65
N ASN A 146 7.39 3.16 -6.79
CA ASN A 146 6.90 4.54 -6.82
C ASN A 146 5.48 4.64 -6.27
N PRO A 147 5.15 5.62 -5.39
CA PRO A 147 3.82 5.82 -4.85
C PRO A 147 2.78 6.33 -5.87
N ASN A 148 3.23 6.92 -6.99
CA ASN A 148 2.39 7.20 -8.14
C ASN A 148 2.76 6.23 -9.28
N PHE A 149 1.80 5.46 -9.76
CA PHE A 149 2.01 4.50 -10.84
C PHE A 149 0.72 4.25 -11.62
N SER A 150 0.83 3.68 -12.80
CA SER A 150 -0.30 3.25 -13.60
C SER A 150 -0.04 1.91 -14.26
N PHE A 151 -1.12 1.20 -14.62
CA PHE A 151 -1.06 -0.03 -15.40
C PHE A 151 -2.33 -0.22 -16.22
N ILE A 152 -2.31 -1.17 -17.16
CA ILE A 152 -3.44 -1.45 -18.03
C ILE A 152 -3.83 -2.93 -17.90
N ALA A 153 -5.07 -3.20 -17.51
CA ALA A 153 -5.65 -4.53 -17.54
C ALA A 153 -6.73 -4.58 -18.63
N GLY A 154 -6.51 -5.41 -19.66
CA GLY A 154 -7.35 -5.38 -20.86
C GLY A 154 -7.30 -4.02 -21.53
N ARG A 155 -8.45 -3.34 -21.56
CA ARG A 155 -8.55 -1.96 -22.06
C ARG A 155 -8.88 -0.94 -20.98
N VAL A 156 -8.61 -1.28 -19.72
CA VAL A 156 -8.86 -0.42 -18.56
C VAL A 156 -7.53 0.05 -17.99
N LYS A 157 -7.32 1.36 -17.94
CA LYS A 157 -6.17 1.97 -17.28
C LYS A 157 -6.50 2.23 -15.81
N PHE A 158 -5.62 1.79 -14.94
CA PHE A 158 -5.65 2.05 -13.50
C PHE A 158 -4.58 3.11 -13.20
N VAL A 159 -4.99 4.23 -12.61
CA VAL A 159 -4.10 5.32 -12.21
C VAL A 159 -4.10 5.38 -10.69
N CYS A 160 -2.99 5.01 -10.08
CA CYS A 160 -2.80 4.93 -8.65
C CYS A 160 -2.01 6.15 -8.16
N LEU A 161 -2.61 6.92 -7.26
CA LEU A 161 -2.14 8.24 -6.85
C LEU A 161 -1.81 8.28 -5.36
N ASN A 162 -0.67 8.85 -5.03
CA ASN A 162 -0.40 9.33 -3.68
C ASN A 162 -1.19 10.62 -3.43
N THR A 163 -2.07 10.60 -2.44
CA THR A 163 -2.91 11.73 -2.04
C THR A 163 -2.73 12.13 -0.57
N ASN A 164 -1.71 11.59 0.11
CA ASN A 164 -1.41 11.78 1.54
C ASN A 164 -0.76 13.15 1.80
N ALA A 165 -1.43 14.24 1.44
CA ALA A 165 -0.82 15.57 1.35
C ALA A 165 -0.34 16.13 2.70
N ILE A 166 -0.95 15.73 3.82
CA ILE A 166 -0.56 16.20 5.15
C ILE A 166 0.81 15.66 5.59
N GLU A 167 1.23 14.54 5.02
CA GLU A 167 2.51 13.89 5.35
C GLU A 167 3.71 14.51 4.63
N TYR A 168 3.46 15.42 3.70
CA TYR A 168 4.49 16.06 2.89
C TYR A 168 4.54 17.56 3.12
N ASP A 169 5.74 18.12 3.04
CA ASP A 169 5.87 19.57 3.01
C ASP A 169 5.51 20.15 1.63
N TYR A 170 5.40 21.48 1.54
CA TYR A 170 5.01 22.16 0.32
C TYR A 170 5.97 21.98 -0.87
N SER A 171 7.15 21.41 -0.67
CA SER A 171 8.16 21.19 -1.72
C SER A 171 7.89 19.92 -2.52
N THR A 172 7.11 18.99 -1.96
CA THR A 172 6.74 17.75 -2.61
C THR A 172 5.31 17.84 -3.16
N PRO A 173 5.10 17.67 -4.47
CA PRO A 173 3.77 17.78 -5.05
C PRO A 173 2.90 16.56 -4.70
N VAL A 174 1.93 16.76 -3.80
CA VAL A 174 0.91 15.76 -3.43
C VAL A 174 -0.45 16.44 -3.39
N PRO A 175 -1.41 16.10 -4.27
CA PRO A 175 -1.26 15.21 -5.44
C PRO A 175 -0.26 15.72 -6.49
N ASP A 176 0.38 14.82 -7.22
CA ASP A 176 1.29 15.14 -8.33
C ASP A 176 0.50 15.38 -9.62
N PHE A 177 0.23 16.66 -9.91
CA PHE A 177 -0.54 17.04 -11.11
C PHE A 177 0.23 16.82 -12.43
N GLU A 178 1.56 16.84 -12.40
CA GLU A 178 2.35 16.52 -13.60
C GLU A 178 2.18 15.05 -13.98
N PHE A 179 2.26 14.16 -13.00
CA PHE A 179 1.96 12.74 -13.20
C PHE A 179 0.53 12.52 -13.69
N ILE A 180 -0.47 13.14 -13.02
CA ILE A 180 -1.89 13.02 -13.38
C ILE A 180 -2.13 13.45 -14.83
N GLU A 181 -1.58 14.60 -15.25
CA GLU A 181 -1.74 15.13 -16.60
C GLU A 181 -1.06 14.23 -17.65
N ASN A 182 0.17 13.77 -17.38
CA ASN A 182 0.89 12.88 -18.28
C ASN A 182 0.15 11.56 -18.50
N GLU A 183 -0.45 11.01 -17.45
CA GLU A 183 -1.17 9.74 -17.52
C GLU A 183 -2.48 9.80 -18.32
N GLN A 184 -3.04 10.98 -18.60
CA GLN A 184 -4.22 11.11 -19.45
C GLN A 184 -3.94 10.68 -20.91
N THR A 185 -2.70 10.81 -21.35
CA THR A 185 -2.31 10.51 -22.73
C THR A 185 -1.27 9.40 -22.86
N ALA A 186 -0.59 9.06 -21.78
CA ALA A 186 0.38 7.96 -21.79
C ALA A 186 -0.30 6.64 -22.16
N ARG A 187 0.21 5.95 -23.18
CA ARG A 187 -0.32 4.69 -23.72
C ARG A 187 -1.78 4.79 -24.23
N ALA A 188 -2.20 5.96 -24.77
CA ALA A 188 -3.58 6.26 -25.13
C ALA A 188 -4.22 5.26 -26.14
N ASP A 189 -3.42 4.58 -26.95
CA ASP A 189 -3.92 3.56 -27.89
C ASP A 189 -4.28 2.22 -27.23
N GLU A 190 -3.86 2.02 -25.95
CA GLU A 190 -3.99 0.74 -25.26
C GLU A 190 -5.23 0.66 -24.36
N PHE A 191 -5.90 1.78 -24.05
CA PHE A 191 -7.07 1.80 -23.17
C PHE A 191 -8.17 2.73 -23.70
N ASP A 192 -9.40 2.51 -23.23
CA ASP A 192 -10.58 3.34 -23.48
C ASP A 192 -11.41 3.57 -22.21
N LYS A 193 -11.01 2.97 -21.10
CA LYS A 193 -11.60 3.16 -19.78
C LYS A 193 -10.52 3.47 -18.75
N THR A 194 -10.91 4.22 -17.72
CA THR A 194 -9.98 4.58 -16.63
C THR A 194 -10.65 4.37 -15.27
N VAL A 195 -9.89 3.87 -14.30
CA VAL A 195 -10.19 3.86 -12.88
C VAL A 195 -9.08 4.63 -12.15
N VAL A 196 -9.44 5.54 -11.25
CA VAL A 196 -8.47 6.27 -10.44
C VAL A 196 -8.53 5.72 -9.01
N CYS A 197 -7.37 5.32 -8.50
CA CYS A 197 -7.22 4.74 -7.18
C CYS A 197 -6.35 5.65 -6.30
N MET A 198 -6.77 5.87 -5.07
CA MET A 198 -6.06 6.69 -4.11
C MET A 198 -6.29 6.17 -2.68
N HIS A 199 -5.51 6.63 -1.73
CA HIS A 199 -5.77 6.32 -0.33
C HIS A 199 -6.77 7.32 0.26
N ILE A 200 -6.45 8.61 0.22
CA ILE A 200 -7.27 9.69 0.78
C ILE A 200 -8.06 10.38 -0.34
N ARG A 201 -9.39 10.41 -0.22
CA ARG A 201 -10.26 11.07 -1.19
C ARG A 201 -10.34 12.59 -1.01
N PRO A 202 -10.70 13.35 -2.04
CA PRO A 202 -11.12 14.75 -1.87
C PRO A 202 -12.26 14.89 -0.84
N GLY A 203 -12.23 15.98 -0.07
CA GLY A 203 -13.19 16.24 1.00
C GLY A 203 -12.87 15.59 2.33
N CYS A 204 -11.89 14.69 2.41
CA CYS A 204 -11.33 14.23 3.68
C CYS A 204 -10.40 15.30 4.26
N ASP A 205 -10.29 15.39 5.60
CA ASP A 205 -9.49 16.41 6.28
C ASP A 205 -7.99 16.34 5.93
N GLU A 206 -7.49 15.16 5.59
CA GLU A 206 -6.08 14.91 5.27
C GLU A 206 -5.76 15.08 3.78
N PHE A 207 -6.77 15.23 2.92
CA PHE A 207 -6.57 15.62 1.53
C PHE A 207 -6.21 17.11 1.42
N ASN A 208 -5.43 17.49 0.42
CA ASN A 208 -5.23 18.92 0.14
C ASN A 208 -6.48 19.54 -0.48
N ASN A 209 -7.45 19.89 0.35
CA ASN A 209 -8.74 20.45 -0.08
C ASN A 209 -8.67 21.85 -0.71
N ASN A 210 -7.48 22.48 -0.72
CA ASN A 210 -7.29 23.72 -1.50
C ASN A 210 -7.26 23.46 -3.01
N VAL A 211 -7.01 22.20 -3.41
CA VAL A 211 -6.92 21.81 -4.83
C VAL A 211 -7.96 20.75 -5.23
N ASP A 212 -8.93 20.44 -4.38
CA ASP A 212 -9.92 19.38 -4.60
C ASP A 212 -10.65 19.51 -5.95
N ARG A 213 -11.08 20.72 -6.31
CA ARG A 213 -11.76 20.98 -7.59
C ARG A 213 -10.82 20.93 -8.80
N VAL A 214 -9.57 21.30 -8.61
CA VAL A 214 -8.55 21.15 -9.66
C VAL A 214 -8.25 19.67 -9.86
N PHE A 215 -8.11 18.93 -8.78
CA PHE A 215 -7.95 17.49 -8.81
C PHE A 215 -9.12 16.81 -9.55
N GLN A 216 -10.37 17.14 -9.18
CA GLN A 216 -11.55 16.60 -9.85
C GLN A 216 -11.59 16.95 -11.35
N HIS A 217 -11.19 18.18 -11.72
CA HIS A 217 -11.11 18.56 -13.13
C HIS A 217 -10.15 17.68 -13.92
N TYR A 218 -8.96 17.37 -13.36
CA TYR A 218 -8.02 16.46 -14.01
C TYR A 218 -8.54 15.01 -14.03
N VAL A 219 -9.14 14.55 -12.94
CA VAL A 219 -9.71 13.19 -12.86
C VAL A 219 -10.81 12.99 -13.90
N THR A 220 -11.72 13.95 -14.03
CA THR A 220 -12.82 13.89 -15.04
C THR A 220 -12.34 14.00 -16.48
N SER A 221 -11.09 14.43 -16.68
CA SER A 221 -10.48 14.53 -18.02
C SER A 221 -9.89 13.20 -18.53
N TYR A 222 -9.82 12.17 -17.69
CA TYR A 222 -9.37 10.85 -18.12
C TYR A 222 -10.33 10.22 -19.14
N PRO A 223 -9.81 9.62 -20.23
CA PRO A 223 -10.65 8.93 -21.21
C PRO A 223 -11.47 7.81 -20.54
N GLY A 224 -12.79 7.86 -20.74
CA GLY A 224 -13.70 6.81 -20.27
C GLY A 224 -13.67 6.57 -18.77
N LEU A 225 -13.44 7.59 -17.95
CA LEU A 225 -13.45 7.46 -16.48
C LEU A 225 -14.69 6.72 -16.01
N GLN A 226 -14.50 5.64 -15.26
CA GLN A 226 -15.58 4.82 -14.74
C GLN A 226 -15.95 5.26 -13.32
N PHE A 227 -14.98 5.32 -12.43
CA PHE A 227 -15.14 5.68 -11.02
C PHE A 227 -13.76 5.89 -10.37
N CYS A 228 -13.81 6.33 -9.10
CA CYS A 228 -12.64 6.40 -8.23
C CYS A 228 -12.78 5.43 -7.05
N THR A 229 -11.66 4.90 -6.56
CA THR A 229 -11.61 4.13 -5.31
C THR A 229 -10.71 4.81 -4.29
N ALA A 230 -11.08 4.73 -3.01
CA ALA A 230 -10.29 5.22 -1.90
C ALA A 230 -10.41 4.28 -0.68
N ALA A 231 -9.65 4.57 0.38
CA ALA A 231 -9.65 3.87 1.65
C ALA A 231 -9.68 4.88 2.82
N HIS A 232 -8.82 4.72 3.85
CA HIS A 232 -8.56 5.69 4.92
C HIS A 232 -9.67 5.87 5.96
N GLU A 233 -10.95 5.96 5.57
CA GLU A 233 -12.04 6.33 6.49
C GLU A 233 -12.59 5.14 7.29
N HIS A 234 -12.04 3.94 7.13
CA HIS A 234 -12.42 2.71 7.85
C HIS A 234 -13.93 2.42 7.82
N ARG A 235 -14.57 2.68 6.70
CA ARG A 235 -16.00 2.39 6.48
C ARG A 235 -16.30 2.22 5.00
N LEU A 236 -17.16 1.26 4.70
CA LEU A 236 -17.72 1.12 3.34
C LEU A 236 -18.73 2.23 3.09
N PHE A 237 -18.50 3.05 2.08
CA PHE A 237 -19.51 3.93 1.54
C PHE A 237 -19.19 4.34 0.11
N GLU A 238 -20.14 4.96 -0.55
CA GLU A 238 -20.05 5.45 -1.92
C GLU A 238 -20.72 6.81 -2.04
N GLU A 239 -20.10 7.71 -2.79
CA GLU A 239 -20.61 9.07 -2.93
C GLU A 239 -20.18 9.70 -4.27
N ASP A 240 -21.08 10.45 -4.89
CA ASP A 240 -20.75 11.44 -5.93
C ASP A 240 -20.36 12.75 -5.23
N LEU A 241 -19.05 12.89 -4.94
CA LEU A 241 -18.51 13.95 -4.09
C LEU A 241 -18.73 15.36 -4.67
N PHE A 242 -18.79 15.47 -5.99
CA PHE A 242 -18.84 16.75 -6.70
C PHE A 242 -20.16 16.99 -7.43
N GLY A 243 -21.06 16.00 -7.45
CA GLY A 243 -22.34 16.07 -8.14
C GLY A 243 -22.21 16.08 -9.66
N ASP A 244 -21.15 15.49 -10.20
CA ASP A 244 -20.82 15.42 -11.62
C ASP A 244 -20.96 14.03 -12.23
N GLY A 245 -21.45 13.07 -11.45
CA GLY A 245 -21.70 11.69 -11.84
C GLY A 245 -20.51 10.75 -11.62
N VAL A 246 -19.38 11.24 -11.13
CA VAL A 246 -18.22 10.38 -10.80
C VAL A 246 -18.40 9.84 -9.39
N MET A 247 -18.53 8.52 -9.30
CA MET A 247 -18.63 7.82 -8.02
C MET A 247 -17.27 7.59 -7.39
N TYR A 248 -17.19 7.83 -6.10
CA TYR A 248 -16.07 7.44 -5.23
C TYR A 248 -16.51 6.30 -4.33
N TYR A 249 -15.74 5.21 -4.33
CA TYR A 249 -15.98 4.01 -3.51
C TYR A 249 -14.91 3.89 -2.46
N MET A 250 -15.29 3.92 -1.18
CA MET A 250 -14.38 3.86 -0.05
C MET A 250 -14.40 2.48 0.57
N SER A 251 -13.23 1.84 0.60
CA SER A 251 -13.02 0.55 1.26
C SER A 251 -13.03 0.71 2.78
N ASP A 252 -13.48 -0.33 3.47
CA ASP A 252 -13.38 -0.43 4.92
C ASP A 252 -12.02 -0.99 5.33
N CYS A 253 -11.65 -0.85 6.62
CA CYS A 253 -10.47 -1.50 7.15
C CYS A 253 -10.66 -3.03 7.29
N MET A 254 -9.56 -3.78 7.26
CA MET A 254 -9.62 -5.24 7.34
C MET A 254 -10.24 -5.79 8.61
N LYS A 255 -10.27 -5.01 9.70
CA LYS A 255 -10.99 -5.37 10.93
C LYS A 255 -12.43 -5.82 10.67
N HIS A 256 -13.10 -5.21 9.71
CA HIS A 256 -14.52 -5.47 9.43
C HIS A 256 -14.74 -6.56 8.38
N ARG A 257 -13.66 -7.19 7.89
CA ARG A 257 -13.70 -8.33 6.96
C ARG A 257 -14.63 -8.08 5.77
N SER A 258 -14.39 -6.98 5.06
CA SER A 258 -15.17 -6.61 3.90
C SER A 258 -14.29 -6.01 2.78
N TYR A 259 -14.74 -6.17 1.55
CA TYR A 259 -14.07 -5.62 0.37
C TYR A 259 -15.07 -5.42 -0.78
N TYR A 260 -14.68 -4.59 -1.75
CA TYR A 260 -15.41 -4.47 -3.00
C TYR A 260 -14.84 -5.42 -4.06
N ILE A 261 -15.73 -5.97 -4.89
CA ILE A 261 -15.39 -6.52 -6.19
C ILE A 261 -15.98 -5.60 -7.25
N PHE A 262 -15.17 -5.19 -8.21
CA PHE A 262 -15.62 -4.49 -9.39
C PHE A 262 -15.47 -5.39 -10.62
N THR A 263 -16.48 -5.35 -11.48
CA THR A 263 -16.47 -6.02 -12.78
C THR A 263 -16.67 -4.95 -13.85
N ILE A 264 -15.62 -4.68 -14.63
CA ILE A 264 -15.67 -3.73 -15.73
C ILE A 264 -15.85 -4.49 -17.03
N THR A 265 -16.88 -4.13 -17.78
CA THR A 265 -17.24 -4.71 -19.08
C THR A 265 -17.16 -3.66 -20.18
N PRO A 266 -17.30 -4.00 -21.48
CA PRO A 266 -17.41 -2.99 -22.54
C PRO A 266 -18.52 -1.98 -22.31
N ASP A 267 -19.65 -2.38 -21.69
CA ASP A 267 -20.85 -1.56 -21.53
C ASP A 267 -20.85 -0.70 -20.25
N GLY A 268 -19.93 -0.93 -19.30
CA GLY A 268 -19.87 -0.20 -18.03
C GLY A 268 -19.24 -1.02 -16.92
N TYR A 269 -19.68 -0.83 -15.69
CA TYR A 269 -19.19 -1.60 -14.55
C TYR A 269 -20.30 -2.01 -13.58
N GLU A 270 -20.04 -3.06 -12.84
CA GLU A 270 -20.83 -3.52 -11.71
C GLU A 270 -19.95 -3.61 -10.47
N LYS A 271 -20.55 -3.51 -9.29
CA LYS A 271 -19.88 -3.67 -8.01
C LYS A 271 -20.59 -4.67 -7.11
N GLU A 272 -19.82 -5.32 -6.28
CA GLU A 272 -20.29 -6.23 -5.23
C GLU A 272 -19.57 -5.88 -3.93
N ILE A 273 -20.28 -5.92 -2.79
CA ILE A 273 -19.67 -5.86 -1.46
C ILE A 273 -19.67 -7.27 -0.91
N VAL A 274 -18.49 -7.72 -0.49
CA VAL A 274 -18.29 -9.05 0.10
C VAL A 274 -17.91 -8.90 1.56
N HIS A 275 -18.53 -9.71 2.42
CA HIS A 275 -18.12 -9.90 3.81
C HIS A 275 -17.67 -11.36 4.01
N PHE A 276 -16.57 -11.59 4.73
CA PHE A 276 -15.96 -12.91 4.89
C PHE A 276 -15.57 -13.22 6.34
#